data_24381aea4a30e167f054ad893c65db56
#
_entry.id   24381aea4a30e167f054ad893c65db56
#
_cell.length_a   1.000
_cell.length_b   1.000
_cell.length_c   1.000
_cell.angle_alpha   90.00
_cell.angle_beta   90.00
_cell.angle_gamma   90.00
#
_symmetry.space_group_name_H-M   'P 1'
#
loop_
_entity.id
_entity.type
_entity.pdbx_description
1 polymer ?
#
loop_
_entity_poly.entity_id
_entity_poly.type
_entity_poly.pdbx_seq_one_letter_code
_entity_poly.pdbx_strand_id
1 'polypeptide(L)'
;MTMSDPIADMLTRIRNALMAGHTSVRAPSSKIKVAIAKILKEEGFVEDYYVTRERPQPQLVVRLKYVGERKERHPVITGLKRVSKPGCRVYTRVSQIPWVRSGVGIAILTTPKGVLTGQQARRLGVGGEVLCQVW
;
A
#
# COMPACT_ATOMS: atom_id res chain seq x y z
N MET A 1 -9.33 -22.25 11.72
CA MET A 1 -8.24 -21.32 11.49
C MET A 1 -8.56 -20.37 10.35
N THR A 2 -8.29 -19.18 10.53
CA THR A 2 -8.51 -18.20 9.47
C THR A 2 -7.26 -18.02 8.64
N MET A 3 -7.45 -18.04 7.35
CA MET A 3 -6.42 -17.63 6.43
C MET A 3 -6.12 -16.15 6.66
N SER A 4 -4.88 -15.82 6.89
CA SER A 4 -4.52 -14.43 7.06
C SER A 4 -3.91 -13.86 5.79
N ASP A 5 -4.34 -12.66 5.44
CA ASP A 5 -3.73 -11.85 4.42
C ASP A 5 -3.36 -10.52 5.08
N PRO A 6 -2.14 -10.39 5.59
CA PRO A 6 -1.73 -9.19 6.30
C PRO A 6 -1.79 -7.93 5.44
N ILE A 7 -1.54 -8.06 4.14
CA ILE A 7 -1.60 -6.93 3.22
C ILE A 7 -3.05 -6.47 3.05
N ALA A 8 -3.97 -7.41 2.84
CA ALA A 8 -5.39 -7.08 2.73
C ALA A 8 -5.91 -6.44 4.02
N ASP A 9 -5.49 -6.94 5.18
CA ASP A 9 -5.84 -6.37 6.46
C ASP A 9 -5.35 -4.93 6.57
N MET A 10 -4.10 -4.65 6.20
CA MET A 10 -3.55 -3.31 6.20
C MET A 10 -4.35 -2.37 5.29
N LEU A 11 -4.64 -2.80 4.05
CA LEU A 11 -5.41 -1.98 3.11
C LEU A 11 -6.82 -1.70 3.62
N THR A 12 -7.45 -2.69 4.24
CA THR A 12 -8.78 -2.53 4.83
C THR A 12 -8.76 -1.55 5.99
N ARG A 13 -7.75 -1.63 6.86
CA ARG A 13 -7.59 -0.68 7.97
C ARG A 13 -7.42 0.75 7.47
N ILE A 14 -6.59 0.93 6.42
CA ILE A 14 -6.42 2.25 5.80
C ILE A 14 -7.73 2.75 5.22
N ARG A 15 -8.43 1.91 4.47
CA ARG A 15 -9.72 2.26 3.85
C ARG A 15 -10.74 2.69 4.89
N ASN A 16 -10.87 1.91 5.96
CA ASN A 16 -11.83 2.21 7.02
C ASN A 16 -11.47 3.49 7.77
N ALA A 17 -10.19 3.71 8.03
CA ALA A 17 -9.71 4.93 8.69
C ALA A 17 -10.00 6.17 7.83
N LEU A 18 -9.80 6.07 6.52
CA LEU A 18 -10.10 7.17 5.60
C LEU A 18 -11.59 7.47 5.54
N MET A 19 -12.43 6.44 5.53
CA MET A 19 -13.89 6.62 5.55
C MET A 19 -14.37 7.27 6.84
N ALA A 20 -13.71 6.96 7.95
CA ALA A 20 -14.04 7.54 9.25
C ALA A 20 -13.38 8.90 9.52
N GLY A 21 -12.52 9.36 8.61
CA GLY A 21 -11.82 10.62 8.76
C GLY A 21 -10.69 10.61 9.79
N HIS A 22 -10.17 9.44 10.12
CA HIS A 22 -9.05 9.32 11.08
C HIS A 22 -7.75 9.85 10.47
N THR A 23 -6.86 10.37 11.32
CA THR A 23 -5.57 10.92 10.90
C THR A 23 -4.47 9.87 10.85
N SER A 24 -4.66 8.74 11.51
CA SER A 24 -3.67 7.66 11.53
C SER A 24 -4.36 6.31 11.65
N VAL A 25 -3.60 5.28 11.30
CA VAL A 25 -4.05 3.89 11.40
C VAL A 25 -2.90 3.04 11.89
N ARG A 26 -3.22 2.01 12.67
CA ARG A 26 -2.23 1.08 13.24
C ARG A 26 -2.50 -0.34 12.76
N ALA A 27 -1.43 -1.09 12.58
CA ALA A 27 -1.49 -2.51 12.26
C ALA A 27 -0.25 -3.21 12.81
N PRO A 28 -0.32 -4.50 13.12
CA PRO A 28 0.90 -5.24 13.47
C PRO A 28 1.94 -5.09 12.36
N SER A 29 3.19 -4.82 12.74
CA SER A 29 4.26 -4.55 11.78
C SER A 29 4.77 -5.84 11.12
N SER A 30 5.18 -5.72 9.88
CA SER A 30 5.93 -6.74 9.16
C SER A 30 6.79 -6.05 8.12
N LYS A 31 7.81 -6.75 7.63
CA LYS A 31 8.73 -6.17 6.63
C LYS A 31 8.00 -5.73 5.38
N ILE A 32 7.05 -6.54 4.88
CA ILE A 32 6.34 -6.21 3.66
C ILE A 32 5.39 -5.03 3.85
N LYS A 33 4.72 -4.94 5.00
CA LYS A 33 3.86 -3.80 5.31
C LYS A 33 4.64 -2.50 5.40
N VAL A 34 5.82 -2.54 6.04
CA VAL A 34 6.70 -1.37 6.12
C VAL A 34 7.17 -0.94 4.73
N ALA A 35 7.51 -1.90 3.87
CA ALA A 35 7.91 -1.60 2.50
C ALA A 35 6.78 -0.94 1.71
N ILE A 36 5.55 -1.40 1.88
CA ILE A 36 4.37 -0.80 1.25
C ILE A 36 4.15 0.62 1.78
N ALA A 37 4.22 0.81 3.09
CA ALA A 37 4.06 2.14 3.70
C ALA A 37 5.11 3.12 3.19
N LYS A 38 6.35 2.67 3.04
CA LYS A 38 7.43 3.49 2.49
C LYS A 38 7.11 3.96 1.07
N ILE A 39 6.61 3.06 0.23
CA ILE A 39 6.21 3.40 -1.14
C ILE A 39 5.06 4.41 -1.13
N LEU A 40 4.05 4.20 -0.29
CA LEU A 40 2.93 5.11 -0.19
C LEU A 40 3.38 6.52 0.22
N LYS A 41 4.34 6.61 1.13
CA LYS A 41 4.92 7.88 1.52
C LYS A 41 5.71 8.53 0.38
N GLU A 42 6.58 7.78 -0.27
CA GLU A 42 7.41 8.30 -1.37
C GLU A 42 6.56 8.78 -2.54
N GLU A 43 5.44 8.10 -2.81
CA GLU A 43 4.53 8.47 -3.89
C GLU A 43 3.50 9.53 -3.48
N GLY A 44 3.55 9.99 -2.23
CA GLY A 44 2.71 11.08 -1.75
C GLY A 44 1.29 10.69 -1.38
N PHE A 45 1.01 9.41 -1.19
CA PHE A 45 -0.33 8.94 -0.80
C PHE A 45 -0.58 9.04 0.69
N VAL A 46 0.47 8.97 1.52
CA VAL A 46 0.37 9.15 2.96
C VAL A 46 1.39 10.18 3.43
N GLU A 47 1.13 10.77 4.61
CA GLU A 47 2.02 11.79 5.19
C GLU A 47 3.34 11.18 5.65
N ASP A 48 3.25 10.11 6.44
CA ASP A 48 4.40 9.50 7.07
C ASP A 48 4.03 8.12 7.62
N TYR A 49 5.02 7.40 8.07
CA TYR A 49 4.84 6.15 8.79
C TYR A 49 5.98 5.96 9.77
N TYR A 50 5.73 5.16 10.80
CA TYR A 50 6.78 4.75 11.73
C TYR A 50 6.39 3.41 12.37
N VAL A 51 7.39 2.74 12.95
CA VAL A 51 7.20 1.47 13.65
C VAL A 51 7.46 1.71 15.12
N THR A 52 6.51 1.31 15.96
CA THR A 52 6.65 1.45 17.40
C THR A 52 7.55 0.34 17.96
N ARG A 53 8.00 0.52 19.21
CA ARG A 53 8.76 -0.49 19.95
C ARG A 53 7.89 -1.23 20.96
N GLU A 54 6.58 -1.27 20.70
CA GLU A 54 5.64 -1.91 21.62
C GLU A 54 5.86 -3.42 21.71
N ARG A 55 5.54 -3.97 22.86
CA ARG A 55 5.54 -5.41 23.08
C ARG A 55 4.11 -5.89 23.28
N PRO A 56 3.78 -7.13 22.93
CA PRO A 56 4.67 -8.17 22.41
C PRO A 56 5.06 -8.01 20.95
N GLN A 57 4.43 -7.10 20.20
CA GLN A 57 4.70 -6.93 18.78
C GLN A 57 4.74 -5.46 18.41
N PRO A 58 5.77 -5.04 17.65
CA PRO A 58 5.81 -3.69 17.11
C PRO A 58 4.60 -3.40 16.24
N GLN A 59 4.14 -2.16 16.28
CA GLN A 59 3.03 -1.70 15.46
C GLN A 59 3.54 -0.76 14.36
N LEU A 60 3.03 -0.94 13.16
CA LEU A 60 3.22 0.01 12.08
C LEU A 60 2.12 1.07 12.20
N VAL A 61 2.51 2.33 12.31
CA VAL A 61 1.57 3.45 12.35
C VAL A 61 1.73 4.24 11.05
N VAL A 62 0.64 4.42 10.35
CA VAL A 62 0.62 5.19 9.09
C VAL A 62 -0.19 6.45 9.32
N ARG A 63 0.41 7.60 9.06
CA ARG A 63 -0.29 8.88 9.14
C ARG A 63 -0.89 9.19 7.79
N LEU A 64 -2.21 9.29 7.77
CA LEU A 64 -2.97 9.47 6.54
C LEU A 64 -2.90 10.91 6.06
N LYS A 65 -3.05 11.10 4.76
CA LYS A 65 -2.92 12.40 4.13
C LYS A 65 -4.25 12.88 3.57
N TYR A 66 -4.58 14.11 3.89
CA TYR A 66 -5.77 14.78 3.39
C TYR A 66 -5.38 16.07 2.73
N VAL A 67 -6.16 16.49 1.75
CA VAL A 67 -5.98 17.76 1.05
C VAL A 67 -7.28 18.54 1.04
N GLY A 68 -7.19 19.86 0.86
CA GLY A 68 -8.33 20.74 0.87
C GLY A 68 -8.54 21.38 2.24
N GLU A 69 -9.43 22.38 2.27
CA GLU A 69 -9.76 23.11 3.49
C GLU A 69 -10.99 22.47 4.15
N ARG A 70 -11.12 22.62 5.44
CA ARG A 70 -12.18 22.15 6.33
C ARG A 70 -13.31 21.34 5.71
N LYS A 71 -14.25 21.99 5.00
CA LYS A 71 -15.44 21.33 4.43
C LYS A 71 -15.15 20.59 3.14
N GLU A 72 -14.08 20.95 2.45
CA GLU A 72 -13.67 20.34 1.19
C GLU A 72 -12.53 19.37 1.38
N ARG A 73 -12.18 19.08 2.63
CA ARG A 73 -11.11 18.17 2.98
C ARG A 73 -11.45 16.75 2.52
N HIS A 74 -10.55 16.17 1.75
CA HIS A 74 -10.74 14.80 1.25
C HIS A 74 -9.41 14.05 1.29
N PRO A 75 -9.46 12.71 1.41
CA PRO A 75 -8.22 11.93 1.43
C PRO A 75 -7.53 11.93 0.07
N VAL A 76 -6.21 11.88 0.11
CA VAL A 76 -5.40 11.75 -1.12
C VAL A 76 -5.65 10.39 -1.77
N ILE A 77 -5.73 9.33 -0.97
CA ILE A 77 -6.06 8.01 -1.47
C ILE A 77 -7.55 7.96 -1.81
N THR A 78 -7.86 7.68 -3.07
CA THR A 78 -9.24 7.50 -3.54
C THR A 78 -9.68 6.05 -3.43
N GLY A 79 -8.76 5.12 -3.71
CA GLY A 79 -9.06 3.70 -3.63
C GLY A 79 -7.84 2.84 -3.41
N LEU A 80 -8.10 1.64 -2.89
CA LEU A 80 -7.10 0.62 -2.61
C LEU A 80 -7.67 -0.73 -3.04
N LYS A 81 -6.88 -1.50 -3.76
CA LYS A 81 -7.31 -2.82 -4.22
C LYS A 81 -6.22 -3.85 -4.01
N ARG A 82 -6.54 -4.92 -3.28
CA ARG A 82 -5.67 -6.09 -3.17
C ARG A 82 -5.77 -6.88 -4.48
N VAL A 83 -4.64 -7.17 -5.10
CA VAL A 83 -4.62 -7.91 -6.39
C VAL A 83 -4.25 -9.37 -6.16
N SER A 84 -3.02 -9.64 -5.73
CA SER A 84 -2.58 -10.99 -5.42
C SER A 84 -3.06 -11.40 -4.03
N LYS A 85 -3.62 -12.58 -3.92
CA LYS A 85 -4.18 -13.09 -2.65
C LYS A 85 -3.55 -14.45 -2.34
N PRO A 86 -3.51 -14.87 -1.07
CA PRO A 86 -2.92 -16.18 -0.72
C PRO A 86 -3.47 -17.34 -1.52
N GLY A 87 -4.76 -17.34 -1.84
CA GLY A 87 -5.38 -18.41 -2.63
C GLY A 87 -5.37 -18.17 -4.14
N CYS A 88 -4.89 -17.01 -4.58
CA CYS A 88 -4.90 -16.64 -6.00
C CYS A 88 -3.79 -15.62 -6.28
N ARG A 89 -2.57 -16.12 -6.44
CA ARG A 89 -1.41 -15.27 -6.71
C ARG A 89 -1.44 -14.72 -8.13
N VAL A 90 -1.10 -13.45 -8.28
CA VAL A 90 -1.09 -12.75 -9.55
C VAL A 90 0.32 -12.26 -9.85
N TYR A 91 0.91 -12.77 -10.91
CA TYR A 91 2.26 -12.39 -11.33
C TYR A 91 2.20 -11.65 -12.67
N THR A 92 3.19 -10.82 -12.93
CA THR A 92 3.29 -10.11 -14.20
C THR A 92 4.72 -10.10 -14.70
N ARG A 93 4.85 -10.11 -16.03
CA ARG A 93 6.13 -9.87 -16.69
C ARG A 93 6.34 -8.36 -16.80
N VAL A 94 7.60 -7.95 -16.97
CA VAL A 94 7.94 -6.53 -17.09
C VAL A 94 7.16 -5.82 -18.20
N SER A 95 6.89 -6.50 -19.31
CA SER A 95 6.16 -5.94 -20.44
C SER A 95 4.65 -5.79 -20.20
N GLN A 96 4.13 -6.42 -19.14
CA GLN A 96 2.68 -6.50 -18.88
C GLN A 96 2.29 -5.91 -17.52
N ILE A 97 3.18 -5.14 -16.91
CA ILE A 97 2.88 -4.49 -15.63
C ILE A 97 1.68 -3.56 -15.81
N PRO A 98 0.63 -3.71 -14.98
CA PRO A 98 -0.59 -2.94 -15.19
C PRO A 98 -0.40 -1.46 -14.91
N TRP A 99 -1.09 -0.64 -15.68
CA TRP A 99 -1.24 0.78 -15.40
C TRP A 99 -2.47 0.97 -14.52
N VAL A 100 -2.36 1.82 -13.51
CA VAL A 100 -3.46 2.09 -12.59
C VAL A 100 -3.99 3.50 -12.89
N ARG A 101 -5.25 3.57 -13.29
CA ARG A 101 -5.90 4.85 -13.60
C ARG A 101 -5.06 5.72 -14.56
N SER A 102 -4.57 5.12 -15.63
CA SER A 102 -3.77 5.79 -16.67
C SER A 102 -2.53 6.50 -16.11
N GLY A 103 -1.92 5.93 -15.09
CA GLY A 103 -0.70 6.45 -14.48
C GLY A 103 -0.92 7.39 -13.30
N VAL A 104 -2.17 7.70 -12.96
CA VAL A 104 -2.48 8.51 -11.76
C VAL A 104 -2.24 7.70 -10.48
N GLY A 105 -2.58 6.42 -10.52
CA GLY A 105 -2.33 5.51 -9.40
C GLY A 105 -1.06 4.70 -9.59
N ILE A 106 -0.80 3.82 -8.63
CA ILE A 106 0.36 2.94 -8.64
C ILE A 106 -0.05 1.49 -8.44
N ALA A 107 0.70 0.58 -9.06
CA ALA A 107 0.72 -0.82 -8.68
C ALA A 107 1.95 -1.03 -7.81
N ILE A 108 1.82 -1.83 -6.76
CA ILE A 108 2.93 -2.19 -5.89
C ILE A 108 3.23 -3.67 -6.10
N LEU A 109 4.47 -3.97 -6.47
CA LEU A 109 4.92 -5.33 -6.79
C LEU A 109 6.02 -5.77 -5.85
N THR A 110 6.07 -7.07 -5.57
CA THR A 110 7.27 -7.66 -4.99
C THR A 110 8.04 -8.34 -6.11
N THR A 111 9.32 -7.98 -6.25
CA THR A 111 10.20 -8.42 -7.33
C THR A 111 11.49 -8.98 -6.75
N PRO A 112 12.33 -9.65 -7.56
CA PRO A 112 13.66 -10.07 -7.09
C PRO A 112 14.53 -8.91 -6.60
N LYS A 113 14.20 -7.68 -6.98
CA LYS A 113 14.94 -6.48 -6.55
C LYS A 113 14.23 -5.72 -5.43
N GLY A 114 13.23 -6.33 -4.80
CA GLY A 114 12.52 -5.77 -3.67
C GLY A 114 11.09 -5.36 -4.00
N VAL A 115 10.46 -4.68 -3.06
CA VAL A 115 9.10 -4.16 -3.23
C VAL A 115 9.19 -2.83 -3.97
N LEU A 116 8.56 -2.76 -5.13
CA LEU A 116 8.68 -1.62 -6.06
C LEU A 116 7.31 -1.19 -6.57
N THR A 117 7.24 0.06 -7.05
CA THR A 117 6.11 0.48 -7.87
C THR A 117 6.24 -0.11 -9.27
N GLY A 118 5.13 -0.14 -10.01
CA GLY A 118 5.15 -0.60 -11.40
C GLY A 118 6.13 0.20 -12.26
N GLN A 119 6.21 1.50 -12.04
CA GLN A 119 7.12 2.36 -12.78
C GLN A 119 8.59 2.03 -12.49
N GLN A 120 8.92 1.82 -11.21
CA GLN A 120 10.27 1.41 -10.81
C GLN A 120 10.64 0.04 -11.39
N ALA A 121 9.69 -0.90 -11.36
CA ALA A 121 9.91 -2.24 -11.90
C ALA A 121 10.16 -2.20 -13.41
N ARG A 122 9.40 -1.39 -14.16
CA ARG A 122 9.64 -1.20 -15.59
C ARG A 122 11.02 -0.62 -15.85
N ARG A 123 11.40 0.37 -15.06
CA ARG A 123 12.70 1.03 -15.20
C ARG A 123 13.87 0.08 -14.95
N LEU A 124 13.70 -0.84 -13.99
CA LEU A 124 14.70 -1.84 -13.66
C LEU A 124 14.62 -3.10 -14.52
N GLY A 125 13.59 -3.22 -15.35
CA GLY A 125 13.42 -4.35 -16.23
C GLY A 125 13.02 -5.65 -15.54
N VAL A 126 12.26 -5.56 -14.45
CA VAL A 126 11.85 -6.74 -13.68
C VAL A 126 10.33 -6.82 -13.56
N GLY A 127 9.81 -8.05 -13.58
CA GLY A 127 8.43 -8.34 -13.23
C GLY A 127 8.38 -8.96 -11.84
N GLY A 128 7.18 -9.32 -11.39
CA GLY A 128 6.99 -9.94 -10.10
C GLY A 128 5.54 -10.15 -9.76
N GLU A 129 5.28 -10.32 -8.46
CA GLU A 129 3.92 -10.48 -7.96
C GLU A 129 3.30 -9.12 -7.73
N VAL A 130 2.12 -8.90 -8.31
CA VAL A 130 1.37 -7.65 -8.14
C VAL A 130 0.61 -7.73 -6.82
N LEU A 131 1.06 -7.01 -5.82
CA LEU A 131 0.47 -7.06 -4.48
C LEU A 131 -0.85 -6.29 -4.41
N CYS A 132 -0.85 -5.05 -4.85
CA CYS A 132 -2.02 -4.18 -4.74
C CYS A 132 -1.92 -3.01 -5.70
N GLN A 133 -3.03 -2.28 -5.79
CA GLN A 133 -3.13 -1.03 -6.55
C GLN A 133 -3.67 0.05 -5.63
N VAL A 134 -3.14 1.27 -5.78
CA VAL A 134 -3.56 2.45 -5.00
C VAL A 134 -3.73 3.61 -5.97
N TRP A 135 -4.81 4.37 -5.79
CA TRP A 135 -5.04 5.57 -6.59
C TRP A 135 -5.75 6.66 -5.82
#